data_c8171ccf8dbb1152dfd9e22999f20c96
#
_entry.id   c8171ccf8dbb1152dfd9e22999f20c96
#
_cell.length_a   1.000
_cell.length_b   1.000
_cell.length_c   1.000
_cell.angle_alpha   90.00
_cell.angle_beta   90.00
_cell.angle_gamma   90.00
#
_symmetry.space_group_name_H-M   'P 1'
#
loop_
_entity.id
_entity.type
_entity.pdbx_description
1 polymer ?
#
loop_
_entity_poly.entity_id
_entity_poly.type
_entity_poly.pdbx_seq_one_letter_code
_entity_poly.pdbx_strand_id
1 'polypeptide(L)'
;EMCIRDRLQGMVAVVNDSNGGTAKVARIEGFTVAGKTGTAQIISHETRKNLTKEEKELRKYQNHAWFAGFAPAEAPEVTVLVLVEHGQGGGKAAAPVARKILEFYHEHRYGQIVASSFQDQTVPFSWQLNDAFDQP
;
A
#
# COMPACT_ATOMS: atom_id res chain seq x y z
N GLU A 1 -10.63 -5.96 -24.53
CA GLU A 1 -11.45 -5.45 -23.38
C GLU A 1 -11.65 -6.50 -22.28
N MET A 2 -11.94 -7.78 -22.60
CA MET A 2 -12.09 -8.84 -21.60
C MET A 2 -10.89 -8.96 -20.65
N CYS A 3 -9.67 -9.01 -21.19
CA CYS A 3 -8.46 -9.16 -20.36
C CYS A 3 -8.20 -7.98 -19.40
N ILE A 4 -8.62 -6.77 -19.72
CA ILE A 4 -8.46 -5.59 -18.84
C ILE A 4 -9.45 -5.69 -17.67
N ARG A 5 -10.70 -6.05 -17.95
CA ARG A 5 -11.74 -6.24 -16.95
C ARG A 5 -11.38 -7.33 -15.95
N ASP A 6 -10.89 -8.48 -16.45
CA ASP A 6 -10.48 -9.60 -15.60
C ASP A 6 -9.32 -9.23 -14.67
N ARG A 7 -8.34 -8.47 -15.20
CA ARG A 7 -7.23 -7.95 -14.37
C ARG A 7 -7.70 -6.99 -13.30
N LEU A 8 -8.61 -6.08 -13.64
CA LEU A 8 -9.19 -5.15 -12.68
C LEU A 8 -9.95 -5.91 -11.58
N GLN A 9 -10.79 -6.87 -11.94
CA GLN A 9 -11.50 -7.73 -10.99
C GLN A 9 -10.51 -8.49 -10.09
N GLY A 10 -9.44 -9.05 -10.66
CA GLY A 10 -8.36 -9.69 -9.91
C GLY A 10 -7.69 -8.74 -8.91
N MET A 11 -7.42 -7.49 -9.30
CA MET A 11 -6.84 -6.49 -8.40
C MET A 11 -7.80 -6.07 -7.29
N VAL A 12 -9.09 -5.97 -7.58
CA VAL A 12 -10.13 -5.73 -6.56
C VAL A 12 -10.19 -6.91 -5.57
N ALA A 13 -10.16 -8.15 -6.07
CA ALA A 13 -10.18 -9.35 -5.24
C ALA A 13 -8.97 -9.47 -4.32
N VAL A 14 -7.77 -9.05 -4.75
CA VAL A 14 -6.55 -9.02 -3.91
C VAL A 14 -6.77 -8.29 -2.60
N VAL A 15 -7.57 -7.23 -2.60
CA VAL A 15 -7.84 -6.40 -1.42
C VAL A 15 -9.15 -6.77 -0.73
N ASN A 16 -10.21 -7.05 -1.51
CA ASN A 16 -11.56 -7.12 -0.96
C ASN A 16 -12.10 -8.55 -0.75
N ASP A 17 -11.46 -9.57 -1.35
CA ASP A 17 -11.86 -10.96 -1.12
C ASP A 17 -11.43 -11.43 0.28
N SER A 18 -12.41 -11.77 1.10
CA SER A 18 -12.20 -12.27 2.47
C SER A 18 -11.50 -13.64 2.52
N ASN A 19 -11.62 -14.45 1.47
CA ASN A 19 -11.12 -15.83 1.46
C ASN A 19 -9.72 -15.95 0.85
N GLY A 20 -9.43 -15.21 -0.22
CA GLY A 20 -8.20 -15.36 -1.00
C GLY A 20 -7.32 -14.11 -1.13
N GLY A 21 -7.81 -12.94 -0.72
CA GLY A 21 -7.09 -11.67 -0.92
C GLY A 21 -5.74 -11.60 -0.20
N THR A 22 -4.67 -11.32 -0.93
CA THR A 22 -3.30 -11.23 -0.37
C THR A 22 -3.00 -9.90 0.31
N ALA A 23 -3.86 -8.89 0.14
CA ALA A 23 -3.75 -7.57 0.75
C ALA A 23 -5.04 -7.13 1.46
N LYS A 24 -5.76 -8.06 2.09
CA LYS A 24 -7.01 -7.77 2.84
C LYS A 24 -6.87 -6.66 3.86
N VAL A 25 -5.69 -6.49 4.41
CA VAL A 25 -5.40 -5.42 5.37
C VAL A 25 -5.52 -4.02 4.77
N ALA A 26 -5.43 -3.89 3.43
CA ALA A 26 -5.62 -2.62 2.72
C ALA A 26 -7.09 -2.29 2.39
N ARG A 27 -8.03 -3.14 2.81
CA ARG A 27 -9.46 -2.89 2.62
C ARG A 27 -9.91 -1.69 3.45
N ILE A 28 -10.69 -0.82 2.82
CA ILE A 28 -11.32 0.35 3.42
C ILE A 28 -12.83 0.24 3.18
N GLU A 29 -13.63 0.40 4.22
CA GLU A 29 -15.06 0.36 4.09
C GLU A 29 -15.58 1.58 3.35
N GLY A 30 -16.49 1.38 2.40
CA GLY A 30 -17.04 2.47 1.56
C GLY A 30 -16.08 3.02 0.50
N PHE A 31 -14.85 2.48 0.38
CA PHE A 31 -13.84 2.94 -0.57
C PHE A 31 -13.11 1.76 -1.21
N THR A 32 -13.58 1.32 -2.38
CA THR A 32 -13.06 0.11 -3.04
C THR A 32 -11.63 0.31 -3.51
N VAL A 33 -10.72 -0.42 -2.92
CA VAL A 33 -9.29 -0.42 -3.31
C VAL A 33 -9.01 -1.58 -4.25
N ALA A 34 -8.37 -1.29 -5.38
CA ALA A 34 -7.77 -2.29 -6.25
C ALA A 34 -6.26 -2.27 -6.09
N GLY A 35 -5.61 -3.43 -6.02
CA GLY A 35 -4.17 -3.45 -5.81
C GLY A 35 -3.51 -4.79 -6.10
N LYS A 36 -2.18 -4.80 -5.98
CA LYS A 36 -1.33 -5.99 -6.16
C LYS A 36 -0.16 -5.93 -5.20
N THR A 37 0.03 -7.03 -4.47
CA THR A 37 1.23 -7.23 -3.66
C THR A 37 2.39 -7.74 -4.49
N GLY A 38 3.60 -7.37 -4.12
CA GLY A 38 4.82 -7.86 -4.71
C GLY A 38 5.86 -8.20 -3.64
N THR A 39 6.78 -9.08 -3.99
CA THR A 39 7.95 -9.42 -3.18
C THR A 39 9.15 -9.47 -4.12
N ALA A 40 10.08 -8.53 -3.97
CA ALA A 40 11.28 -8.48 -4.78
C ALA A 40 12.44 -9.19 -4.07
N GLN A 41 12.99 -10.21 -4.70
CA GLN A 41 14.18 -10.91 -4.20
C GLN A 41 15.41 -10.04 -4.39
N ILE A 42 16.24 -9.92 -3.35
CA ILE A 42 17.49 -9.16 -3.36
C ILE A 42 18.73 -10.03 -3.53
N ILE A 43 18.59 -11.32 -3.31
CA ILE A 43 19.66 -12.30 -3.53
C ILE A 43 19.14 -13.43 -4.42
N SER A 44 20.05 -14.03 -5.20
CA SER A 44 19.69 -15.16 -6.04
C SER A 44 19.21 -16.36 -5.21
N HIS A 45 18.41 -17.23 -5.83
CA HIS A 45 17.95 -18.46 -5.18
C HIS A 45 19.13 -19.37 -4.79
N GLU A 46 20.19 -19.38 -5.59
CA GLU A 46 21.40 -20.15 -5.35
C GLU A 46 22.17 -19.62 -4.14
N THR A 47 22.38 -18.30 -4.06
CA THR A 47 22.98 -17.66 -2.88
C THR A 47 22.17 -17.97 -1.62
N ARG A 48 20.84 -17.89 -1.70
CA ARG A 48 19.95 -18.15 -0.55
C ARG A 48 20.03 -19.62 -0.06
N LYS A 49 20.26 -20.59 -0.95
CA LYS A 49 20.43 -21.99 -0.55
C LYS A 49 21.67 -22.20 0.32
N ASN A 50 22.75 -21.47 0.04
CA ASN A 50 24.03 -21.61 0.71
C ASN A 50 24.10 -20.87 2.06
N LEU A 51 23.10 -20.03 2.39
CA LEU A 51 23.02 -19.36 3.68
C LEU A 51 22.52 -20.30 4.77
N THR A 52 23.08 -20.15 5.96
CA THR A 52 22.58 -20.81 7.18
C THR A 52 21.18 -20.27 7.54
N LYS A 53 20.54 -20.92 8.52
CA LYS A 53 19.22 -20.49 8.99
C LYS A 53 19.28 -19.10 9.61
N GLU A 54 20.30 -18.85 10.41
CA GLU A 54 20.57 -17.58 11.09
C GLU A 54 20.88 -16.46 10.11
N GLU A 55 21.66 -16.74 9.06
CA GLU A 55 21.96 -15.76 8.02
C GLU A 55 20.74 -15.37 7.22
N LYS A 56 19.81 -16.32 6.94
CA LYS A 56 18.54 -16.03 6.25
C LYS A 56 17.63 -15.08 7.02
N GLU A 57 17.76 -15.03 8.34
CA GLU A 57 17.03 -14.13 9.23
C GLU A 57 17.60 -12.70 9.22
N LEU A 58 18.85 -12.51 8.78
CA LEU A 58 19.47 -11.19 8.73
C LEU A 58 18.70 -10.26 7.77
N ARG A 59 18.39 -9.07 8.23
CA ARG A 59 17.64 -8.05 7.49
C ARG A 59 18.18 -7.83 6.08
N LYS A 60 19.50 -7.77 5.91
CA LYS A 60 20.17 -7.54 4.61
C LYS A 60 19.86 -8.60 3.54
N TYR A 61 19.35 -9.78 3.93
CA TYR A 61 18.99 -10.87 3.01
C TYR A 61 17.48 -11.04 2.83
N GLN A 62 16.68 -10.18 3.48
CA GLN A 62 15.24 -10.25 3.38
C GLN A 62 14.72 -9.49 2.17
N ASN A 63 13.73 -10.05 1.49
CA ASN A 63 13.15 -9.50 0.29
C ASN A 63 12.48 -8.14 0.56
N HIS A 64 12.42 -7.29 -0.46
CA HIS A 64 11.63 -6.06 -0.40
C HIS A 64 10.15 -6.37 -0.61
N ALA A 65 9.31 -5.69 0.17
CA ALA A 65 7.87 -5.80 0.08
C ALA A 65 7.29 -4.66 -0.75
N TRP A 66 6.39 -4.98 -1.69
CA TRP A 66 5.72 -4.03 -2.55
C TRP A 66 4.21 -4.12 -2.43
N PHE A 67 3.57 -2.98 -2.54
CA PHE A 67 2.15 -2.88 -2.84
C PHE A 67 1.94 -1.74 -3.83
N ALA A 68 1.22 -2.01 -4.90
CA ALA A 68 0.75 -1.00 -5.84
C ALA A 68 -0.77 -1.09 -5.91
N GLY A 69 -1.46 0.04 -5.84
CA GLY A 69 -2.92 0.06 -5.86
C GLY A 69 -3.47 1.42 -6.23
N PHE A 70 -4.76 1.46 -6.46
CA PHE A 70 -5.50 2.68 -6.75
C PHE A 70 -6.91 2.60 -6.15
N ALA A 71 -7.52 3.75 -5.97
CA ALA A 71 -8.87 3.88 -5.42
C ALA A 71 -9.54 5.20 -5.87
N PRO A 72 -10.89 5.26 -5.93
CA PRO A 72 -11.81 4.13 -5.94
C PRO A 72 -11.58 3.23 -7.16
N ALA A 73 -11.85 1.93 -7.08
CA ALA A 73 -11.62 1.01 -8.21
C ALA A 73 -12.53 1.31 -9.40
N GLU A 74 -13.73 1.83 -9.15
CA GLU A 74 -14.76 2.15 -10.15
C GLU A 74 -14.44 3.43 -10.94
N ALA A 75 -13.80 4.40 -10.29
CA ALA A 75 -13.41 5.69 -10.87
C ALA A 75 -12.11 6.16 -10.21
N PRO A 76 -10.93 5.66 -10.65
CA PRO A 76 -9.67 5.90 -9.98
C PRO A 76 -9.30 7.37 -9.89
N GLU A 77 -9.07 7.86 -8.68
CA GLU A 77 -8.65 9.23 -8.37
C GLU A 77 -7.22 9.29 -7.82
N VAL A 78 -6.79 8.25 -7.11
CA VAL A 78 -5.47 8.17 -6.47
C VAL A 78 -4.80 6.84 -6.72
N THR A 79 -3.51 6.89 -7.01
CA THR A 79 -2.64 5.70 -7.09
C THR A 79 -1.61 5.77 -5.98
N VAL A 80 -1.40 4.64 -5.31
CA VAL A 80 -0.39 4.46 -4.27
C VAL A 80 0.59 3.37 -4.65
N LEU A 81 1.88 3.65 -4.46
CA LEU A 81 2.96 2.69 -4.60
C LEU A 81 3.78 2.71 -3.32
N VAL A 82 3.89 1.58 -2.65
CA VAL A 82 4.64 1.43 -1.40
C VAL A 82 5.73 0.37 -1.57
N LEU A 83 6.95 0.76 -1.27
CA LEU A 83 8.10 -0.11 -1.09
C LEU A 83 8.50 -0.10 0.38
N VAL A 84 8.62 -1.28 0.96
CA VAL A 84 9.23 -1.46 2.28
C VAL A 84 10.49 -2.31 2.12
N GLU A 85 11.64 -1.69 2.28
CA GLU A 85 12.92 -2.39 2.20
C GLU A 85 13.01 -3.48 3.27
N HIS A 86 13.38 -4.67 2.83
CA HIS A 86 13.51 -5.84 3.72
C HIS A 86 12.21 -6.21 4.47
N GLY A 87 11.06 -5.80 3.92
CA GLY A 87 9.74 -6.02 4.52
C GLY A 87 9.17 -7.43 4.32
N GLN A 88 9.87 -8.31 3.63
CA GLN A 88 9.56 -9.72 3.35
C GLN A 88 8.33 -9.94 2.47
N GLY A 89 7.16 -9.44 2.84
CA GLY A 89 5.91 -9.70 2.12
C GLY A 89 5.01 -8.48 1.95
N GLY A 90 4.60 -8.20 0.72
CA GLY A 90 3.81 -7.02 0.37
C GLY A 90 2.50 -6.88 1.18
N GLY A 91 1.78 -7.99 1.39
CA GLY A 91 0.54 -7.98 2.16
C GLY A 91 0.72 -7.69 3.65
N LYS A 92 1.89 -8.04 4.22
CA LYS A 92 2.18 -7.84 5.64
C LYS A 92 2.84 -6.51 5.95
N ALA A 93 3.72 -6.02 5.07
CA ALA A 93 4.50 -4.82 5.33
C ALA A 93 4.06 -3.61 4.50
N ALA A 94 3.83 -3.76 3.19
CA ALA A 94 3.52 -2.63 2.31
C ALA A 94 2.02 -2.29 2.29
N ALA A 95 1.12 -3.28 2.29
CA ALA A 95 -0.31 -3.05 2.24
C ALA A 95 -0.87 -2.27 3.46
N PRO A 96 -0.41 -2.48 4.71
CA PRO A 96 -0.84 -1.67 5.84
C PRO A 96 -0.46 -0.18 5.72
N VAL A 97 0.70 0.11 5.15
CA VAL A 97 1.15 1.49 4.88
C VAL A 97 0.27 2.13 3.81
N ALA A 98 0.04 1.41 2.70
CA ALA A 98 -0.85 1.86 1.64
C ALA A 98 -2.26 2.15 2.16
N ARG A 99 -2.80 1.29 3.05
CA ARG A 99 -4.09 1.53 3.69
C ARG A 99 -4.15 2.88 4.39
N LYS A 100 -3.18 3.18 5.24
CA LYS A 100 -3.14 4.46 5.98
C LYS A 100 -3.11 5.67 5.05
N ILE A 101 -2.35 5.60 3.95
CA ILE A 101 -2.29 6.66 2.94
C ILE A 101 -3.65 6.84 2.27
N LEU A 102 -4.29 5.74 1.88
CA LEU A 102 -5.59 5.76 1.21
C LEU A 102 -6.73 6.16 2.15
N GLU A 103 -6.69 5.74 3.43
CA GLU A 103 -7.64 6.19 4.47
C GLU A 103 -7.53 7.71 4.66
N PHE A 104 -6.30 8.23 4.80
CA PHE A 104 -6.06 9.67 4.90
C PHE A 104 -6.60 10.42 3.67
N TYR A 105 -6.33 9.91 2.46
CA TYR A 105 -6.87 10.48 1.23
C TYR A 105 -8.41 10.49 1.24
N HIS A 106 -9.02 9.35 1.55
CA HIS A 106 -10.47 9.21 1.62
C HIS A 106 -11.11 10.18 2.61
N GLU A 107 -10.57 10.30 3.81
CA GLU A 107 -11.05 11.22 4.84
C GLU A 107 -10.95 12.68 4.38
N HIS A 108 -9.83 13.08 3.77
CA HIS A 108 -9.65 14.44 3.30
C HIS A 108 -10.49 14.77 2.07
N ARG A 109 -10.66 13.82 1.16
CA ARG A 109 -11.40 14.03 -0.09
C ARG A 109 -12.90 13.99 0.11
N TYR A 110 -13.38 13.04 0.89
CA TYR A 110 -14.81 12.78 1.09
C TYR A 110 -15.31 13.21 2.46
N GLY A 111 -14.48 13.22 3.49
CA GLY A 111 -14.83 13.72 4.82
C GLY A 111 -15.11 15.21 4.84
N GLN A 112 -14.48 16.00 3.96
CA GLN A 112 -14.77 17.43 3.81
C GLN A 112 -16.17 17.72 3.22
N ILE A 113 -16.76 16.77 2.51
CA ILE A 113 -18.13 16.90 2.00
C ILE A 113 -19.12 16.83 3.16
N VAL A 114 -18.82 16.07 4.20
CA VAL A 114 -19.63 15.98 5.43
C VAL A 114 -19.34 17.16 6.37
N ALA A 115 -18.09 17.64 6.42
CA ALA A 115 -17.68 18.77 7.26
C ALA A 115 -18.13 20.14 6.73
N SER A 116 -18.44 20.27 5.44
CA SER A 116 -19.04 21.50 4.91
C SER A 116 -20.48 21.73 5.38
N SER A 117 -21.10 20.72 6.03
CA SER A 117 -22.37 20.85 6.74
C SER A 117 -22.20 21.17 8.24
N PHE A 118 -20.97 21.14 8.75
CA PHE A 118 -20.60 21.56 10.10
C PHE A 118 -19.53 22.65 9.99
N GLN A 119 -19.94 23.88 10.17
CA GLN A 119 -19.04 25.03 10.21
C GLN A 119 -17.99 24.88 11.30
N ASP A 120 -16.76 25.21 10.89
CA ASP A 120 -15.65 25.69 11.71
C ASP A 120 -14.85 24.69 12.54
N GLN A 121 -13.72 24.30 11.97
CA GLN A 121 -12.40 24.37 12.65
C GLN A 121 -11.28 24.11 11.64
N THR A 122 -10.70 25.18 11.15
CA THR A 122 -9.48 25.20 10.35
C THR A 122 -8.29 24.75 11.20
N VAL A 123 -7.77 23.57 10.95
CA VAL A 123 -6.39 23.23 11.32
C VAL A 123 -5.54 23.45 10.08
N PRO A 124 -4.65 24.44 10.05
CA PRO A 124 -3.76 24.62 8.90
C PRO A 124 -2.74 23.48 8.87
N PHE A 125 -2.88 22.63 7.88
CA PHE A 125 -1.87 21.61 7.57
C PHE A 125 -0.74 22.29 6.78
N SER A 126 0.29 22.75 7.50
CA SER A 126 1.52 23.22 6.88
C SER A 126 2.56 22.08 6.90
N TRP A 127 2.67 21.34 5.79
CA TRP A 127 3.87 20.55 5.52
C TRP A 127 4.98 21.51 5.06
N GLN A 128 5.87 21.84 5.95
CA GLN A 128 7.16 22.42 5.55
C GLN A 128 8.07 21.26 5.15
N LEU A 129 8.21 21.06 3.86
CA LEU A 129 9.09 20.05 3.23
C LEU A 129 10.61 20.39 3.41
N ASN A 130 10.93 21.44 4.17
CA ASN A 130 12.30 21.97 4.20
C ASN A 130 13.20 21.39 5.31
N ASP A 131 12.67 20.59 6.25
CA ASP A 131 13.49 20.13 7.38
C ASP A 131 13.98 18.67 7.28
N ALA A 132 13.72 17.98 6.19
CA ALA A 132 14.08 16.56 6.04
C ALA A 132 15.40 16.31 5.27
N PHE A 133 16.04 17.33 4.69
CA PHE A 133 17.21 17.16 3.83
C PHE A 133 18.46 17.98 4.21
N ASP A 134 18.44 18.70 5.34
CA ASP A 134 19.61 19.42 5.85
C ASP A 134 20.03 18.85 7.22
N GLN A 135 20.73 17.73 7.21
CA GLN A 135 21.65 17.33 8.26
C GLN A 135 22.92 16.77 7.62
N PRO A 136 24.10 17.26 8.02
CA PRO A 136 25.40 16.94 7.43
C PRO A 136 25.81 15.49 7.61
#